data_0168604131cd92faa8c1f2d70be4067d
#
_entry.id   0168604131cd92faa8c1f2d70be4067d
#
_cell.length_a   1.000
_cell.length_b   1.000
_cell.length_c   1.000
_cell.angle_alpha   90.00
_cell.angle_beta   90.00
_cell.angle_gamma   90.00
#
_symmetry.space_group_name_H-M   'P 1'
#
loop_
_entity.id
_entity.type
_entity.pdbx_description
1 polymer ?
#
loop_
_entity_poly.entity_id
_entity_poly.type
_entity_poly.pdbx_seq_one_letter_code
_entity_poly.pdbx_strand_id
1 'polypeptide(L)'
;FTPFLFLVVSCVLNIFLDILFIVPLKMGVKGSAWATVLSQALAALGAFVYAFVRYKELRFRKEDLKPSGSLIYEHIRLGIPLGFQWSNLFIGIIIMSAAVIPFDMIDSTSMVAGNPAQVGYGISNKLSAILMGIFSAIGTALLSFISQNKGAKKYDRIRKGFDFSCKLSIILSFFCVTLGLLLTINGAYQYFFLSKESISEASIKYGNAYLYVALPFYIALAFIYIGRNTVQALEKPLFPLLSGVVELIARTLICLFLPT
;
A
#
# COMPACT_ATOMS: atom_id res chain seq x y z
N PHE A 1 21.41 -0.25 2.66
CA PHE A 1 21.51 -0.29 1.18
C PHE A 1 21.30 -1.72 0.64
N THR A 2 21.92 -2.72 1.24
CA THR A 2 21.87 -4.12 0.76
C THR A 2 20.46 -4.71 0.65
N PRO A 3 19.51 -4.55 1.62
CA PRO A 3 18.14 -5.04 1.45
C PRO A 3 17.44 -4.43 0.23
N PHE A 4 17.72 -3.16 -0.08
CA PHE A 4 17.18 -2.50 -1.28
C PHE A 4 17.68 -3.16 -2.57
N LEU A 5 18.95 -3.56 -2.63
CA LEU A 5 19.48 -4.29 -3.80
C LEU A 5 18.75 -5.61 -4.03
N PHE A 6 18.44 -6.38 -2.98
CA PHE A 6 17.66 -7.61 -3.12
C PHE A 6 16.25 -7.35 -3.67
N LEU A 7 15.61 -6.23 -3.29
CA LEU A 7 14.32 -5.84 -3.87
C LEU A 7 14.45 -5.49 -5.36
N VAL A 8 15.49 -4.77 -5.75
CA VAL A 8 15.75 -4.45 -7.17
C VAL A 8 15.98 -5.72 -7.97
N VAL A 9 16.83 -6.63 -7.45
CA VAL A 9 17.07 -7.94 -8.09
C VAL A 9 15.77 -8.74 -8.22
N SER A 10 14.92 -8.76 -7.16
CA SER A 10 13.61 -9.40 -7.22
C SER A 10 12.73 -8.83 -8.32
N CYS A 11 12.70 -7.51 -8.46
CA CYS A 11 11.89 -6.82 -9.48
C CYS A 11 12.37 -7.18 -10.89
N VAL A 12 13.67 -7.10 -11.15
CA VAL A 12 14.26 -7.46 -12.46
C VAL A 12 14.02 -8.94 -12.78
N LEU A 13 14.22 -9.81 -11.81
CA LEU A 13 13.99 -11.25 -11.96
C LEU A 13 12.51 -11.55 -12.22
N ASN A 14 11.59 -10.85 -11.55
CA ASN A 14 10.16 -10.99 -11.77
C ASN A 14 9.79 -10.65 -13.21
N ILE A 15 10.25 -9.50 -13.73
CA ILE A 15 10.00 -9.11 -15.13
C ILE A 15 10.52 -10.18 -16.11
N PHE A 16 11.74 -10.69 -15.87
CA PHE A 16 12.32 -11.72 -16.71
C PHE A 16 11.51 -13.02 -16.68
N LEU A 17 11.10 -13.47 -15.49
CA LEU A 17 10.30 -14.68 -15.32
C LEU A 17 8.87 -14.50 -15.88
N ASP A 18 8.27 -13.32 -15.77
CA ASP A 18 6.97 -13.02 -16.38
C ASP A 18 7.04 -13.20 -17.91
N ILE A 19 8.06 -12.62 -18.55
CA ILE A 19 8.26 -12.78 -19.99
C ILE A 19 8.45 -14.27 -20.34
N LEU A 20 9.28 -14.98 -19.59
CA LEU A 20 9.59 -16.39 -19.82
C LEU A 20 8.35 -17.30 -19.66
N PHE A 21 7.54 -17.08 -18.63
CA PHE A 21 6.40 -17.95 -18.34
C PHE A 21 5.17 -17.62 -19.20
N ILE A 22 4.98 -16.35 -19.54
CA ILE A 22 3.80 -15.95 -20.33
C ILE A 22 4.01 -16.18 -21.81
N VAL A 23 5.18 -15.78 -22.37
CA VAL A 23 5.39 -15.79 -23.83
C VAL A 23 5.75 -17.20 -24.35
N PRO A 24 6.91 -17.82 -24.02
CA PRO A 24 7.26 -19.13 -24.57
C PRO A 24 6.50 -20.29 -23.91
N LEU A 25 6.27 -20.24 -22.60
CA LEU A 25 5.62 -21.32 -21.87
C LEU A 25 4.08 -21.22 -21.90
N LYS A 26 3.52 -20.11 -22.38
CA LYS A 26 2.07 -19.85 -22.54
C LYS A 26 1.25 -20.13 -21.27
N MET A 27 1.84 -19.94 -20.10
CA MET A 27 1.19 -20.23 -18.81
C MET A 27 0.11 -19.19 -18.42
N GLY A 28 0.02 -18.06 -19.14
CA GLY A 28 -0.95 -16.99 -18.86
C GLY A 28 -0.85 -16.45 -17.42
N VAL A 29 -1.99 -16.24 -16.75
CA VAL A 29 -2.05 -15.69 -15.38
C VAL A 29 -1.31 -16.57 -14.36
N LYS A 30 -1.33 -17.91 -14.53
CA LYS A 30 -0.58 -18.82 -13.67
C LYS A 30 0.93 -18.59 -13.77
N GLY A 31 1.44 -18.25 -14.95
CA GLY A 31 2.84 -17.92 -15.18
C GLY A 31 3.27 -16.69 -14.41
N SER A 32 2.48 -15.61 -14.46
CA SER A 32 2.76 -14.38 -13.71
C SER A 32 2.73 -14.63 -12.19
N ALA A 33 1.79 -15.42 -11.70
CA ALA A 33 1.75 -15.78 -10.28
C ALA A 33 3.03 -16.54 -9.84
N TRP A 34 3.48 -17.52 -10.62
CA TRP A 34 4.73 -18.25 -10.36
C TRP A 34 5.97 -17.36 -10.47
N ALA A 35 6.03 -16.48 -11.46
CA ALA A 35 7.13 -15.52 -11.60
C ALA A 35 7.28 -14.65 -10.34
N THR A 36 6.15 -14.14 -9.83
CA THR A 36 6.13 -13.33 -8.61
C THR A 36 6.60 -14.12 -7.38
N VAL A 37 6.08 -15.33 -7.18
CA VAL A 37 6.46 -16.16 -6.03
C VAL A 37 7.94 -16.54 -6.09
N LEU A 38 8.44 -16.98 -7.25
CA LEU A 38 9.83 -17.41 -7.39
C LEU A 38 10.82 -16.25 -7.23
N SER A 39 10.54 -15.09 -7.84
CA SER A 39 11.42 -13.92 -7.72
C SER A 39 11.52 -13.42 -6.28
N GLN A 40 10.40 -13.37 -5.57
CA GLN A 40 10.37 -12.97 -4.17
C GLN A 40 11.04 -14.02 -3.25
N ALA A 41 10.79 -15.30 -3.48
CA ALA A 41 11.42 -16.38 -2.71
C ALA A 41 12.95 -16.38 -2.86
N LEU A 42 13.46 -16.23 -4.08
CA LEU A 42 14.90 -16.16 -4.33
C LEU A 42 15.55 -14.93 -3.70
N ALA A 43 14.88 -13.76 -3.80
CA ALA A 43 15.38 -12.55 -3.15
C ALA A 43 15.36 -12.65 -1.62
N ALA A 44 14.30 -13.24 -1.06
CA ALA A 44 14.18 -13.45 0.39
C ALA A 44 15.26 -14.42 0.89
N LEU A 45 15.50 -15.53 0.19
CA LEU A 45 16.57 -16.47 0.52
C LEU A 45 17.95 -15.80 0.43
N GLY A 46 18.19 -15.04 -0.63
CA GLY A 46 19.43 -14.28 -0.79
C GLY A 46 19.65 -13.27 0.33
N ALA A 47 18.63 -12.50 0.68
CA ALA A 47 18.69 -11.54 1.78
C ALA A 47 18.92 -12.24 3.14
N PHE A 48 18.26 -13.37 3.36
CA PHE A 48 18.42 -14.18 4.56
C PHE A 48 19.84 -14.71 4.69
N VAL A 49 20.36 -15.36 3.66
CA VAL A 49 21.74 -15.89 3.64
C VAL A 49 22.75 -14.76 3.87
N TYR A 50 22.57 -13.63 3.18
CA TYR A 50 23.41 -12.45 3.38
C TYR A 50 23.40 -11.96 4.82
N ALA A 51 22.21 -11.86 5.44
CA ALA A 51 22.08 -11.42 6.82
C ALA A 51 22.82 -12.35 7.78
N PHE A 52 22.66 -13.66 7.64
CA PHE A 52 23.34 -14.67 8.47
C PHE A 52 24.86 -14.69 8.30
N VAL A 53 25.33 -14.48 7.08
CA VAL A 53 26.79 -14.46 6.81
C VAL A 53 27.41 -13.18 7.34
N ARG A 54 26.76 -12.03 7.10
CA ARG A 54 27.32 -10.70 7.37
C ARG A 54 27.18 -10.28 8.83
N TYR A 55 26.05 -10.61 9.47
CA TYR A 55 25.75 -10.20 10.85
C TYR A 55 25.81 -11.40 11.78
N LYS A 56 26.88 -11.48 12.57
CA LYS A 56 27.10 -12.58 13.52
C LYS A 56 26.04 -12.61 14.62
N GLU A 57 25.47 -11.46 14.94
CA GLU A 57 24.43 -11.27 15.96
C GLU A 57 23.09 -11.92 15.57
N LEU A 58 22.85 -12.11 14.26
CA LEU A 58 21.63 -12.75 13.75
C LEU A 58 21.74 -14.28 13.61
N ARG A 59 22.91 -14.86 13.92
CA ARG A 59 23.10 -16.31 13.86
C ARG A 59 22.39 -16.99 15.02
N PHE A 60 21.54 -17.95 14.70
CA PHE A 60 20.84 -18.74 15.71
C PHE A 60 21.83 -19.45 16.63
N ARG A 61 21.65 -19.31 17.93
CA ARG A 61 22.32 -20.07 18.98
C ARG A 61 21.31 -21.06 19.54
N LYS A 62 21.79 -22.17 20.09
CA LYS A 62 20.91 -23.17 20.71
C LYS A 62 20.06 -22.57 21.86
N GLU A 63 20.56 -21.52 22.49
CA GLU A 63 19.88 -20.81 23.56
C GLU A 63 18.67 -20.00 23.05
N ASP A 64 18.72 -19.48 21.80
CA ASP A 64 17.67 -18.70 21.17
C ASP A 64 16.43 -19.54 20.81
N LEU A 65 16.59 -20.88 20.77
CA LEU A 65 15.50 -21.82 20.52
C LEU A 65 14.60 -22.05 21.74
N LYS A 66 14.98 -21.54 22.91
CA LYS A 66 14.13 -21.65 24.11
C LYS A 66 13.02 -20.62 24.04
N PRO A 67 11.75 -21.05 24.03
CA PRO A 67 10.64 -20.11 23.97
C PRO A 67 10.58 -19.25 25.24
N SER A 68 10.62 -17.93 25.08
CA SER A 68 10.37 -17.00 26.16
C SER A 68 8.91 -16.54 26.10
N GLY A 69 8.11 -16.92 27.10
CA GLY A 69 6.69 -16.55 27.15
C GLY A 69 6.47 -15.03 27.12
N SER A 70 7.37 -14.26 27.73
CA SER A 70 7.28 -12.79 27.75
C SER A 70 7.54 -12.19 26.36
N LEU A 71 8.52 -12.69 25.61
CA LEU A 71 8.80 -12.25 24.24
C LEU A 71 7.66 -12.62 23.28
N ILE A 72 7.13 -13.84 23.40
CA ILE A 72 5.98 -14.27 22.61
C ILE A 72 4.77 -13.36 22.89
N TYR A 73 4.46 -13.10 24.15
CA TYR A 73 3.36 -12.21 24.54
C TYR A 73 3.55 -10.79 23.96
N GLU A 74 4.76 -10.23 24.01
CA GLU A 74 5.05 -8.89 23.49
C GLU A 74 4.86 -8.84 21.97
N HIS A 75 5.34 -9.85 21.23
CA HIS A 75 5.13 -9.95 19.79
C HIS A 75 3.65 -10.10 19.41
N ILE A 76 2.89 -10.91 20.14
CA ILE A 76 1.45 -11.07 19.94
C ILE A 76 0.71 -9.75 20.26
N ARG A 77 1.04 -9.10 21.37
CA ARG A 77 0.44 -7.83 21.79
C ARG A 77 0.63 -6.72 20.77
N LEU A 78 1.80 -6.67 20.12
CA LEU A 78 2.09 -5.66 19.10
C LEU A 78 1.61 -6.10 17.70
N GLY A 79 1.78 -7.36 17.35
CA GLY A 79 1.54 -7.89 16.01
C GLY A 79 0.06 -8.05 15.69
N ILE A 80 -0.77 -8.54 16.61
CA ILE A 80 -2.21 -8.74 16.37
C ILE A 80 -2.93 -7.44 15.98
N PRO A 81 -2.79 -6.32 16.72
CA PRO A 81 -3.44 -5.07 16.32
C PRO A 81 -2.99 -4.56 14.95
N LEU A 82 -1.70 -4.74 14.60
CA LEU A 82 -1.17 -4.36 13.30
C LEU A 82 -1.73 -5.24 12.17
N GLY A 83 -1.85 -6.54 12.39
CA GLY A 83 -2.48 -7.46 11.45
C GLY A 83 -3.94 -7.07 11.16
N PHE A 84 -4.72 -6.79 12.19
CA PHE A 84 -6.11 -6.31 12.05
C PHE A 84 -6.19 -4.96 11.34
N GLN A 85 -5.26 -4.04 11.59
CA GLN A 85 -5.21 -2.75 10.89
C GLN A 85 -5.08 -2.93 9.37
N TRP A 86 -4.16 -3.80 8.92
CA TRP A 86 -3.99 -4.10 7.50
C TRP A 86 -5.20 -4.85 6.92
N SER A 87 -5.77 -5.79 7.66
CA SER A 87 -6.99 -6.50 7.24
C SER A 87 -8.15 -5.54 7.03
N ASN A 88 -8.37 -4.58 7.94
CA ASN A 88 -9.41 -3.56 7.80
C ASN A 88 -9.24 -2.71 6.54
N LEU A 89 -8.00 -2.38 6.19
CA LEU A 89 -7.73 -1.62 4.97
C LEU A 89 -8.15 -2.41 3.71
N PHE A 90 -7.78 -3.69 3.62
CA PHE A 90 -8.14 -4.54 2.49
C PHE A 90 -9.65 -4.80 2.42
N ILE A 91 -10.31 -5.05 3.56
CA ILE A 91 -11.78 -5.19 3.61
C ILE A 91 -12.45 -3.92 3.08
N GLY A 92 -11.97 -2.74 3.49
CA GLY A 92 -12.47 -1.46 2.99
C GLY A 92 -12.33 -1.29 1.47
N ILE A 93 -11.23 -1.74 0.89
CA ILE A 93 -11.03 -1.72 -0.57
C ILE A 93 -12.03 -2.66 -1.28
N ILE A 94 -12.27 -3.86 -0.74
CA ILE A 94 -13.23 -4.82 -1.29
C ILE A 94 -14.64 -4.23 -1.26
N ILE A 95 -15.07 -3.66 -0.13
CA ILE A 95 -16.40 -3.04 0.02
C ILE A 95 -16.57 -1.90 -1.00
N MET A 96 -15.58 -1.01 -1.14
CA MET A 96 -15.66 0.07 -2.11
C MET A 96 -15.68 -0.43 -3.55
N SER A 97 -14.91 -1.46 -3.88
CA SER A 97 -14.93 -2.08 -5.20
C SER A 97 -16.29 -2.70 -5.52
N ALA A 98 -16.92 -3.35 -4.54
CA ALA A 98 -18.26 -3.90 -4.68
C ALA A 98 -19.33 -2.81 -4.85
N ALA A 99 -19.20 -1.68 -4.17
CA ALA A 99 -20.11 -0.54 -4.27
C ALA A 99 -20.09 0.16 -5.65
N VAL A 100 -19.07 -0.09 -6.47
CA VAL A 100 -18.98 0.46 -7.84
C VAL A 100 -19.76 -0.40 -8.85
N ILE A 101 -20.01 -1.69 -8.56
CA ILE A 101 -20.66 -2.62 -9.50
C ILE A 101 -22.04 -2.12 -9.98
N PRO A 102 -22.93 -1.58 -9.13
CA PRO A 102 -24.25 -1.11 -9.57
C PRO A 102 -24.21 -0.04 -10.65
N PHE A 103 -23.14 0.76 -10.73
CA PHE A 103 -23.01 1.81 -11.75
C PHE A 103 -22.74 1.25 -13.16
N ASP A 104 -22.36 -0.01 -13.27
CA ASP A 104 -22.18 -0.72 -14.53
C ASP A 104 -23.40 -1.60 -14.87
N MET A 105 -24.44 -1.67 -14.03
CA MET A 105 -25.64 -2.47 -14.29
C MET A 105 -26.67 -1.65 -15.07
N ILE A 106 -27.22 -2.26 -16.13
CA ILE A 106 -28.33 -1.71 -16.92
C ILE A 106 -29.65 -2.12 -16.26
N ASP A 107 -29.72 -3.37 -15.84
CA ASP A 107 -30.79 -3.97 -15.07
C ASP A 107 -30.22 -5.00 -14.07
N SER A 108 -31.07 -5.70 -13.33
CA SER A 108 -30.60 -6.68 -12.32
C SER A 108 -29.77 -7.86 -12.89
N THR A 109 -29.70 -8.02 -14.21
CA THR A 109 -29.07 -9.19 -14.85
C THR A 109 -28.06 -8.84 -15.93
N SER A 110 -28.06 -7.61 -16.46
CA SER A 110 -27.19 -7.17 -17.55
C SER A 110 -26.27 -6.03 -17.15
N MET A 111 -25.03 -6.04 -17.64
CA MET A 111 -24.01 -5.01 -17.41
C MET A 111 -23.70 -4.21 -18.67
N VAL A 112 -23.26 -2.97 -18.49
CA VAL A 112 -22.71 -2.14 -19.56
C VAL A 112 -21.46 -2.82 -20.12
N ALA A 113 -21.36 -2.92 -21.44
CA ALA A 113 -20.21 -3.52 -22.08
C ALA A 113 -18.89 -2.84 -21.65
N GLY A 114 -17.91 -3.65 -21.21
CA GLY A 114 -16.61 -3.17 -20.77
C GLY A 114 -16.57 -2.63 -19.34
N ASN A 115 -17.67 -2.66 -18.59
CA ASN A 115 -17.75 -2.25 -17.17
C ASN A 115 -17.02 -0.93 -16.87
N PRO A 116 -17.40 0.18 -17.50
CA PRO A 116 -16.61 1.42 -17.50
C PRO A 116 -16.44 2.03 -16.10
N ALA A 117 -17.40 1.86 -15.18
CA ALA A 117 -17.28 2.38 -13.83
C ALA A 117 -16.24 1.59 -13.04
N GLN A 118 -16.26 0.26 -13.10
CA GLN A 118 -15.27 -0.59 -12.45
C GLN A 118 -13.87 -0.39 -13.02
N VAL A 119 -13.74 -0.26 -14.34
CA VAL A 119 -12.47 0.03 -15.01
C VAL A 119 -11.94 1.40 -14.59
N GLY A 120 -12.77 2.44 -14.67
CA GLY A 120 -12.41 3.81 -14.28
C GLY A 120 -11.96 3.89 -12.82
N TYR A 121 -12.75 3.34 -11.90
CA TYR A 121 -12.41 3.27 -10.47
C TYR A 121 -11.12 2.47 -10.21
N GLY A 122 -11.01 1.28 -10.80
CA GLY A 122 -9.87 0.39 -10.60
C GLY A 122 -8.54 1.01 -11.01
N ILE A 123 -8.51 1.69 -12.17
CA ILE A 123 -7.30 2.37 -12.65
C ILE A 123 -7.00 3.62 -11.80
N SER A 124 -8.01 4.39 -11.45
CA SER A 124 -7.82 5.55 -10.56
C SER A 124 -7.30 5.15 -9.18
N ASN A 125 -7.77 4.02 -8.66
CA ASN A 125 -7.28 3.47 -7.40
C ASN A 125 -5.80 3.01 -7.51
N LYS A 126 -5.38 2.44 -8.66
CA LYS A 126 -3.96 2.12 -8.91
C LYS A 126 -3.09 3.37 -8.94
N LEU A 127 -3.51 4.43 -9.63
CA LEU A 127 -2.80 5.71 -9.62
C LEU A 127 -2.72 6.27 -8.18
N SER A 128 -3.83 6.27 -7.46
CA SER A 128 -3.89 6.70 -6.06
C SER A 128 -2.91 5.91 -5.19
N ALA A 129 -2.84 4.60 -5.36
CA ALA A 129 -1.92 3.74 -4.59
C ALA A 129 -0.44 4.11 -4.84
N ILE A 130 -0.07 4.44 -6.08
CA ILE A 130 1.29 4.90 -6.43
C ILE A 130 1.60 6.23 -5.73
N LEU A 131 0.70 7.22 -5.82
CA LEU A 131 0.90 8.52 -5.19
C LEU A 131 0.92 8.41 -3.65
N MET A 132 0.06 7.60 -3.06
CA MET A 132 0.05 7.33 -1.61
C MET A 132 1.29 6.56 -1.13
N GLY A 133 1.94 5.80 -2.01
CA GLY A 133 3.19 5.12 -1.71
C GLY A 133 4.28 6.05 -1.18
N ILE A 134 4.29 7.31 -1.64
CA ILE A 134 5.22 8.35 -1.16
C ILE A 134 5.00 8.63 0.33
N PHE A 135 3.74 8.80 0.76
CA PHE A 135 3.41 9.07 2.17
C PHE A 135 3.68 7.85 3.05
N SER A 136 3.41 6.65 2.54
CA SER A 136 3.75 5.39 3.20
C SER A 136 5.25 5.27 3.42
N ALA A 137 6.07 5.62 2.45
CA ALA A 137 7.54 5.60 2.55
C ALA A 137 8.05 6.58 3.62
N ILE A 138 7.53 7.82 3.65
CA ILE A 138 7.87 8.80 4.68
C ILE A 138 7.45 8.28 6.06
N GLY A 139 6.23 7.76 6.20
CA GLY A 139 5.73 7.20 7.45
C GLY A 139 6.62 6.06 7.97
N THR A 140 7.02 5.14 7.10
CA THR A 140 7.90 4.01 7.45
C THR A 140 9.31 4.48 7.84
N ALA A 141 9.86 5.46 7.14
CA ALA A 141 11.15 6.06 7.49
C ALA A 141 11.08 6.75 8.87
N LEU A 142 10.00 7.49 9.11
CA LEU A 142 9.77 8.15 10.39
C LEU A 142 9.59 7.13 11.54
N LEU A 143 8.87 6.02 11.30
CA LEU A 143 8.72 4.93 12.26
C LEU A 143 10.09 4.40 12.71
N SER A 144 10.96 4.08 11.76
CA SER A 144 12.31 3.60 12.04
C SER A 144 13.14 4.65 12.79
N PHE A 145 13.07 5.91 12.36
CA PHE A 145 13.77 7.03 13.00
C PHE A 145 13.32 7.25 14.45
N ILE A 146 12.01 7.26 14.71
CA ILE A 146 11.46 7.45 16.06
C ILE A 146 11.84 6.27 16.95
N SER A 147 11.70 5.02 16.48
CA SER A 147 12.02 3.83 17.26
C SER A 147 13.49 3.82 17.70
N GLN A 148 14.42 4.14 16.80
CA GLN A 148 15.85 4.22 17.12
C GLN A 148 16.16 5.35 18.14
N ASN A 149 15.59 6.54 17.95
CA ASN A 149 15.82 7.66 18.87
C ASN A 149 15.12 7.47 20.22
N LYS A 150 13.99 6.74 20.27
CA LYS A 150 13.33 6.33 21.52
C LYS A 150 14.23 5.39 22.31
N GLY A 151 14.80 4.37 21.69
CA GLY A 151 15.76 3.47 22.32
C GLY A 151 16.99 4.21 22.86
N ALA A 152 17.46 5.25 22.16
CA ALA A 152 18.56 6.12 22.56
C ALA A 152 18.14 7.24 23.53
N LYS A 153 16.86 7.32 23.94
CA LYS A 153 16.28 8.36 24.83
C LYS A 153 16.48 9.80 24.32
N LYS A 154 16.56 10.00 22.97
CA LYS A 154 16.79 11.29 22.32
C LYS A 154 15.47 11.94 21.87
N TYR A 155 14.63 12.35 22.81
CA TYR A 155 13.27 12.85 22.55
C TYR A 155 13.23 14.13 21.70
N ASP A 156 14.21 15.04 21.86
CA ASP A 156 14.29 16.25 21.04
C ASP A 156 14.49 15.94 19.56
N ARG A 157 15.23 14.89 19.25
CA ARG A 157 15.39 14.43 17.86
C ARG A 157 14.09 13.84 17.31
N ILE A 158 13.33 13.13 18.14
CA ILE A 158 12.01 12.58 17.73
C ILE A 158 11.11 13.74 17.31
N ARG A 159 11.01 14.79 18.13
CA ARG A 159 10.19 15.97 17.83
C ARG A 159 10.61 16.64 16.53
N LYS A 160 11.91 16.91 16.36
CA LYS A 160 12.43 17.51 15.13
C LYS A 160 12.17 16.65 13.89
N GLY A 161 12.31 15.32 14.00
CA GLY A 161 12.02 14.39 12.91
C GLY A 161 10.53 14.36 12.54
N PHE A 162 9.67 14.40 13.55
CA PHE A 162 8.22 14.49 13.34
C PHE A 162 7.84 15.79 12.61
N ASP A 163 8.30 16.95 13.11
CA ASP A 163 8.03 18.26 12.52
C ASP A 163 8.55 18.35 11.07
N PHE A 164 9.75 17.82 10.82
CA PHE A 164 10.31 17.75 9.48
C PHE A 164 9.45 16.87 8.54
N SER A 165 9.04 15.69 9.00
CA SER A 165 8.19 14.79 8.22
C SER A 165 6.83 15.39 7.91
N CYS A 166 6.23 16.15 8.83
CA CYS A 166 4.99 16.88 8.57
C CYS A 166 5.17 17.93 7.46
N LYS A 167 6.22 18.76 7.54
CA LYS A 167 6.51 19.78 6.51
C LYS A 167 6.78 19.13 5.15
N LEU A 168 7.61 18.09 5.11
CA LEU A 168 7.91 17.36 3.89
C LEU A 168 6.65 16.76 3.25
N SER A 169 5.77 16.19 4.07
CA SER A 169 4.51 15.60 3.59
C SER A 169 3.53 16.63 3.04
N ILE A 170 3.48 17.83 3.60
CA ILE A 170 2.69 18.94 3.02
C ILE A 170 3.21 19.28 1.62
N ILE A 171 4.52 19.48 1.47
CA ILE A 171 5.13 19.82 0.17
C ILE A 171 4.85 18.72 -0.85
N LEU A 172 5.06 17.46 -0.47
CA LEU A 172 4.82 16.32 -1.36
C LEU A 172 3.33 16.10 -1.63
N SER A 173 2.43 16.47 -0.73
CA SER A 173 0.99 16.44 -0.99
C SER A 173 0.61 17.40 -2.11
N PHE A 174 1.11 18.63 -2.09
CA PHE A 174 0.90 19.57 -3.19
C PHE A 174 1.45 19.04 -4.51
N PHE A 175 2.64 18.44 -4.49
CA PHE A 175 3.21 17.81 -5.68
C PHE A 175 2.31 16.67 -6.19
N CYS A 176 1.87 15.74 -5.32
CA CYS A 176 1.02 14.63 -5.70
C CYS A 176 -0.35 15.10 -6.22
N VAL A 177 -0.95 16.12 -5.60
CA VAL A 177 -2.21 16.70 -6.06
C VAL A 177 -2.04 17.31 -7.45
N THR A 178 -1.01 18.13 -7.65
CA THR A 178 -0.74 18.76 -8.95
C THR A 178 -0.47 17.71 -10.02
N LEU A 179 0.38 16.73 -9.74
CA LEU A 179 0.67 15.63 -10.67
C LEU A 179 -0.60 14.82 -10.98
N GLY A 180 -1.38 14.48 -9.95
CA GLY A 180 -2.63 13.76 -10.10
C GLY A 180 -3.61 14.52 -11.00
N LEU A 181 -3.81 15.82 -10.76
CA LEU A 181 -4.68 16.67 -11.59
C LEU A 181 -4.18 16.78 -13.04
N LEU A 182 -2.88 16.92 -13.26
CA LEU A 182 -2.32 16.92 -14.61
C LEU A 182 -2.59 15.61 -15.35
N LEU A 183 -2.50 14.48 -14.66
CA LEU A 183 -2.75 13.16 -15.23
C LEU A 183 -4.25 12.90 -15.52
N THR A 184 -5.18 13.64 -14.90
CA THR A 184 -6.62 13.54 -15.22
C THR A 184 -6.98 14.20 -16.56
N ILE A 185 -6.12 15.08 -17.09
CA ILE A 185 -6.36 15.74 -18.38
C ILE A 185 -6.45 14.66 -19.47
N ASN A 186 -7.58 14.64 -20.17
CA ASN A 186 -7.92 13.65 -21.20
C ASN A 186 -7.76 12.18 -20.74
N GLY A 187 -7.79 11.91 -19.43
CA GLY A 187 -7.61 10.57 -18.89
C GLY A 187 -6.21 9.98 -19.13
N ALA A 188 -5.18 10.83 -19.23
CA ALA A 188 -3.82 10.43 -19.57
C ALA A 188 -3.28 9.28 -18.71
N TYR A 189 -3.66 9.22 -17.42
CA TYR A 189 -3.24 8.12 -16.54
C TYR A 189 -3.76 6.75 -16.96
N GLN A 190 -4.90 6.66 -17.66
CA GLN A 190 -5.46 5.37 -18.07
C GLN A 190 -4.58 4.70 -19.14
N TYR A 191 -3.93 5.49 -20.00
CA TYR A 191 -3.04 4.98 -21.03
C TYR A 191 -1.76 4.34 -20.50
N PHE A 192 -1.41 4.58 -19.22
CA PHE A 192 -0.28 3.88 -18.59
C PHE A 192 -0.64 2.45 -18.17
N PHE A 193 -1.93 2.14 -17.98
CA PHE A 193 -2.37 0.86 -17.41
C PHE A 193 -3.20 0.03 -18.36
N LEU A 194 -3.78 0.64 -19.40
CA LEU A 194 -4.70 0.00 -20.34
C LEU A 194 -4.25 0.20 -21.79
N SER A 195 -4.61 -0.77 -22.65
CA SER A 195 -4.53 -0.57 -24.10
C SER A 195 -5.58 0.44 -24.56
N LYS A 196 -5.31 1.14 -25.66
CA LYS A 196 -6.22 2.18 -26.21
C LYS A 196 -7.63 1.66 -26.48
N GLU A 197 -7.74 0.39 -26.86
CA GLU A 197 -9.01 -0.27 -27.18
C GLU A 197 -9.90 -0.50 -25.95
N SER A 198 -9.30 -0.56 -24.76
CA SER A 198 -10.00 -0.80 -23.49
C SER A 198 -10.40 0.49 -22.76
N ILE A 199 -10.02 1.66 -23.29
CA ILE A 199 -10.33 2.96 -22.71
C ILE A 199 -11.60 3.50 -23.37
N SER A 200 -12.61 3.81 -22.53
CA SER A 200 -13.85 4.45 -22.96
C SER A 200 -13.99 5.85 -22.32
N GLU A 201 -14.72 6.74 -22.98
CA GLU A 201 -15.02 8.07 -22.39
C GLU A 201 -15.73 7.95 -21.03
N ALA A 202 -16.60 6.95 -20.90
CA ALA A 202 -17.28 6.67 -19.65
C ALA A 202 -16.29 6.25 -18.55
N SER A 203 -15.28 5.39 -18.86
CA SER A 203 -14.25 5.00 -17.89
C SER A 203 -13.40 6.19 -17.44
N ILE A 204 -13.06 7.08 -18.37
CA ILE A 204 -12.35 8.35 -18.04
C ILE A 204 -13.20 9.22 -17.10
N LYS A 205 -14.50 9.37 -17.42
CA LYS A 205 -15.42 10.18 -16.61
C LYS A 205 -15.52 9.66 -15.17
N TYR A 206 -15.76 8.36 -14.98
CA TYR A 206 -15.85 7.76 -13.64
C TYR A 206 -14.51 7.83 -12.89
N GLY A 207 -13.42 7.54 -13.56
CA GLY A 207 -12.10 7.61 -12.95
C GLY A 207 -11.70 9.02 -12.54
N ASN A 208 -11.95 10.01 -13.39
CA ASN A 208 -11.68 11.42 -13.08
C ASN A 208 -12.55 11.91 -11.93
N ALA A 209 -13.84 11.54 -11.90
CA ALA A 209 -14.74 11.89 -10.79
C ALA A 209 -14.18 11.40 -9.45
N TYR A 210 -13.69 10.16 -9.38
CA TYR A 210 -13.03 9.64 -8.19
C TYR A 210 -11.79 10.46 -7.81
N LEU A 211 -10.91 10.76 -8.77
CA LEU A 211 -9.65 11.49 -8.50
C LEU A 211 -9.91 12.94 -8.07
N TYR A 212 -10.86 13.64 -8.67
CA TYR A 212 -11.19 15.01 -8.28
C TYR A 212 -11.70 15.11 -6.84
N VAL A 213 -12.37 14.07 -6.34
CA VAL A 213 -12.78 14.00 -4.94
C VAL A 213 -11.63 13.58 -4.04
N ALA A 214 -10.83 12.58 -4.45
CA ALA A 214 -9.80 11.98 -3.60
C ALA A 214 -8.55 12.89 -3.43
N LEU A 215 -8.08 13.52 -4.51
CA LEU A 215 -6.83 14.28 -4.52
C LEU A 215 -6.76 15.42 -3.49
N PRO A 216 -7.80 16.26 -3.29
CA PRO A 216 -7.76 17.31 -2.28
C PRO A 216 -7.51 16.81 -0.85
N PHE A 217 -7.93 15.57 -0.55
CA PHE A 217 -7.76 14.97 0.77
C PHE A 217 -6.37 14.34 1.00
N TYR A 218 -5.47 14.39 0.02
CA TYR A 218 -4.12 13.80 0.17
C TYR A 218 -3.30 14.46 1.27
N ILE A 219 -3.54 15.73 1.58
CA ILE A 219 -2.90 16.39 2.74
C ILE A 219 -3.34 15.71 4.03
N ALA A 220 -4.64 15.47 4.20
CA ALA A 220 -5.18 14.79 5.38
C ALA A 220 -4.65 13.34 5.47
N LEU A 221 -4.61 12.62 4.34
CA LEU A 221 -4.06 11.27 4.25
C LEU A 221 -2.58 11.21 4.65
N ALA A 222 -1.78 12.18 4.22
CA ALA A 222 -0.37 12.27 4.59
C ALA A 222 -0.20 12.36 6.11
N PHE A 223 -1.01 13.18 6.79
CA PHE A 223 -1.00 13.27 8.24
C PHE A 223 -1.47 11.99 8.93
N ILE A 224 -2.41 11.26 8.35
CA ILE A 224 -2.83 9.94 8.85
C ILE A 224 -1.65 8.95 8.80
N TYR A 225 -0.91 8.89 7.69
CA TYR A 225 0.28 8.03 7.58
C TYR A 225 1.35 8.39 8.60
N ILE A 226 1.67 9.68 8.77
CA ILE A 226 2.64 10.15 9.76
C ILE A 226 2.17 9.81 11.18
N GLY A 227 0.93 10.12 11.51
CA GLY A 227 0.37 9.90 12.84
C GLY A 227 0.35 8.41 13.22
N ARG A 228 -0.16 7.56 12.32
CA ARG A 228 -0.19 6.09 12.53
C ARG A 228 1.20 5.53 12.78
N ASN A 229 2.17 5.86 11.92
CA ASN A 229 3.55 5.37 12.06
C ASN A 229 4.24 5.92 13.31
N THR A 230 3.99 7.17 13.69
CA THR A 230 4.53 7.77 14.92
C THR A 230 4.03 7.03 16.17
N VAL A 231 2.72 6.81 16.25
CA VAL A 231 2.11 6.13 17.41
C VAL A 231 2.54 4.66 17.46
N GLN A 232 2.70 4.02 16.31
CA GLN A 232 3.22 2.67 16.20
C GLN A 232 4.68 2.59 16.67
N ALA A 233 5.54 3.55 16.31
CA ALA A 233 6.92 3.64 16.78
C ALA A 233 7.03 3.84 18.28
N LEU A 234 5.99 4.43 18.89
CA LEU A 234 5.87 4.60 20.34
C LEU A 234 5.30 3.36 21.05
N GLU A 235 5.14 2.23 20.34
CA GLU A 235 4.62 0.95 20.86
C GLU A 235 3.17 1.02 21.37
N LYS A 236 2.35 1.87 20.73
CA LYS A 236 0.92 2.00 21.05
C LYS A 236 0.05 1.57 19.86
N PRO A 237 0.06 0.29 19.42
CA PRO A 237 -0.56 -0.18 18.19
C PRO A 237 -2.09 -0.14 18.20
N LEU A 238 -2.72 0.01 19.36
CA LEU A 238 -4.18 0.10 19.47
C LEU A 238 -4.75 1.36 18.79
N PHE A 239 -4.05 2.49 18.83
CA PHE A 239 -4.54 3.73 18.21
C PHE A 239 -4.58 3.64 16.67
N PRO A 240 -3.53 3.16 15.98
CA PRO A 240 -3.62 2.87 14.54
C PRO A 240 -4.73 1.89 14.17
N LEU A 241 -4.94 0.84 14.98
CA LEU A 241 -6.05 -0.10 14.79
C LEU A 241 -7.41 0.60 14.89
N LEU A 242 -7.65 1.36 15.96
CA LEU A 242 -8.91 2.10 16.15
C LEU A 242 -9.16 3.07 14.98
N SER A 243 -8.12 3.80 14.55
CA SER A 243 -8.21 4.66 13.35
C SER A 243 -8.62 3.86 12.11
N GLY A 244 -8.10 2.64 11.91
CA GLY A 244 -8.49 1.76 10.80
C GLY A 244 -9.94 1.27 10.90
N VAL A 245 -10.39 0.94 12.10
CA VAL A 245 -11.80 0.52 12.35
C VAL A 245 -12.76 1.67 12.05
N VAL A 246 -12.49 2.88 12.54
CA VAL A 246 -13.32 4.06 12.26
C VAL A 246 -13.38 4.33 10.74
N GLU A 247 -12.24 4.23 10.05
CA GLU A 247 -12.18 4.36 8.60
C GLU A 247 -13.02 3.31 7.88
N LEU A 248 -12.96 2.04 8.31
CA LEU A 248 -13.75 0.95 7.74
C LEU A 248 -15.24 1.19 7.95
N ILE A 249 -15.66 1.56 9.15
CA ILE A 249 -17.06 1.88 9.46
C ILE A 249 -17.55 3.03 8.58
N ALA A 250 -16.78 4.13 8.48
CA ALA A 250 -17.14 5.26 7.64
C ALA A 250 -17.29 4.86 6.17
N ARG A 251 -16.35 4.10 5.61
CA ARG A 251 -16.44 3.59 4.23
C ARG A 251 -17.66 2.73 4.02
N THR A 252 -17.95 1.81 4.95
CA THR A 252 -19.11 0.90 4.87
C THR A 252 -20.42 1.69 4.90
N LEU A 253 -20.56 2.64 5.83
CA LEU A 253 -21.75 3.49 5.91
C LEU A 253 -21.95 4.31 4.64
N ILE A 254 -20.88 4.93 4.11
CA ILE A 254 -20.95 5.68 2.86
C ILE A 254 -21.39 4.78 1.71
N CYS A 255 -20.81 3.58 1.58
CA CYS A 255 -21.19 2.63 0.52
C CYS A 255 -22.63 2.11 0.63
N LEU A 256 -23.20 2.05 1.84
CA LEU A 256 -24.57 1.59 2.04
C LEU A 256 -25.63 2.68 1.81
N PHE A 257 -25.32 3.94 2.13
CA PHE A 257 -26.32 5.01 2.16
C PHE A 257 -26.22 6.02 1.00
N LEU A 258 -25.06 6.12 0.31
CA LEU A 258 -24.89 7.08 -0.78
C LEU A 258 -25.23 6.56 -2.20
N PRO A 259 -25.28 5.26 -2.52
CA PRO A 259 -25.61 4.80 -3.88
C PRO A 259 -27.11 4.85 -4.21
N THR A 260 -27.93 5.39 -3.36
CA THR A 260 -29.35 5.64 -3.64
C THR A 260 -29.55 7.10 -3.96
#